data_b5dcc76018474d140be4146b8e7b2b41
#
_entry.id   b5dcc76018474d140be4146b8e7b2b41
#
_cell.length_a   1.000
_cell.length_b   1.000
_cell.length_c   1.000
_cell.angle_alpha   90.00
_cell.angle_beta   90.00
_cell.angle_gamma   90.00
#
_symmetry.space_group_name_H-M   'P 1'
#
loop_
_entity.id
_entity.type
_entity.pdbx_description
1 polymer ?
#
loop_
_entity_poly.entity_id
_entity_poly.type
_entity_poly.pdbx_seq_one_letter_code
_entity_poly.pdbx_strand_id
1 'polypeptide(L)'
;MMGLEDEEIRSLVNEALAEMSAQAGAKQQLVVAKSIGSMGAKWTAENSVPAVWFTPVLNDAQVVDDIKASTAPRLLIGGTSDSYWDTDAARSTGGEIVEVEGRDHSFLVRDWRSVLEDTGLVTEKIEEFVSKNC
;
A
#
# COMPACT_ATOMS: atom_id res chain seq x y z
N MET A 1 0.22 -17.72 7.71
CA MET A 1 -1.16 -18.23 7.76
C MET A 1 -2.03 -17.24 8.52
N MET A 2 -3.18 -16.91 7.94
CA MET A 2 -4.14 -16.01 8.59
C MET A 2 -4.88 -16.73 9.70
N GLY A 3 -4.87 -16.17 10.91
CA GLY A 3 -5.68 -16.63 12.03
C GLY A 3 -6.95 -15.80 12.21
N LEU A 4 -7.75 -16.11 13.21
CA LEU A 4 -8.92 -15.31 13.58
C LEU A 4 -8.53 -13.87 13.91
N GLU A 5 -7.39 -13.70 14.56
CA GLU A 5 -6.85 -12.38 14.89
C GLU A 5 -6.58 -11.53 13.65
N ASP A 6 -6.04 -12.14 12.58
CA ASP A 6 -5.79 -11.43 11.32
C ASP A 6 -7.10 -11.01 10.65
N GLU A 7 -8.12 -11.84 10.70
CA GLU A 7 -9.44 -11.51 10.18
C GLU A 7 -10.10 -10.37 10.95
N GLU A 8 -9.93 -10.36 12.28
CA GLU A 8 -10.41 -9.25 13.11
C GLU A 8 -9.70 -7.94 12.75
N ILE A 9 -8.40 -7.98 12.57
CA ILE A 9 -7.60 -6.80 12.16
C ILE A 9 -8.06 -6.33 10.78
N ARG A 10 -8.22 -7.24 9.84
CA ARG A 10 -8.72 -6.92 8.50
C ARG A 10 -10.07 -6.21 8.56
N SER A 11 -10.99 -6.74 9.34
CA SER A 11 -12.31 -6.16 9.53
C SER A 11 -12.23 -4.76 10.12
N LEU A 12 -11.43 -4.57 11.16
CA LEU A 12 -11.23 -3.27 11.79
C LEU A 12 -10.64 -2.22 10.84
N VAL A 13 -9.64 -2.61 10.04
CA VAL A 13 -9.02 -1.69 9.07
C VAL A 13 -10.04 -1.24 8.01
N ASN A 14 -10.82 -2.17 7.47
CA ASN A 14 -11.83 -1.83 6.46
C ASN A 14 -12.96 -0.98 7.04
N GLU A 15 -13.41 -1.27 8.26
CA GLU A 15 -14.40 -0.44 8.96
C GLU A 15 -13.87 0.97 9.22
N ALA A 16 -12.63 1.09 9.63
CA ALA A 16 -11.99 2.40 9.87
C ALA A 16 -11.92 3.23 8.58
N LEU A 17 -11.55 2.62 7.46
CA LEU A 17 -11.54 3.31 6.18
C LEU A 17 -12.92 3.79 5.76
N ALA A 18 -13.93 2.94 5.91
CA ALA A 18 -15.32 3.31 5.60
C ALA A 18 -15.77 4.50 6.45
N GLU A 19 -15.49 4.47 7.75
CA GLU A 19 -15.84 5.55 8.67
C GLU A 19 -15.10 6.85 8.35
N MET A 20 -13.79 6.79 8.13
CA MET A 20 -13.00 7.96 7.76
C MET A 20 -13.49 8.58 6.44
N SER A 21 -13.77 7.77 5.45
CA SER A 21 -14.31 8.21 4.17
C SER A 21 -15.65 8.93 4.32
N ALA A 22 -16.55 8.36 5.12
CA ALA A 22 -17.85 8.97 5.39
C ALA A 22 -17.72 10.31 6.13
N GLN A 23 -16.83 10.38 7.11
CA GLN A 23 -16.57 11.62 7.86
C GLN A 23 -15.94 12.71 7.00
N ALA A 24 -15.01 12.33 6.12
CA ALA A 24 -14.37 13.29 5.22
C ALA A 24 -15.34 13.90 4.22
N GLY A 25 -16.30 13.12 3.71
CA GLY A 25 -17.31 13.57 2.77
C GLY A 25 -16.76 14.16 1.47
N ALA A 26 -15.47 13.95 1.18
CA ALA A 26 -14.83 14.50 0.00
C ALA A 26 -15.19 13.68 -1.25
N LYS A 27 -15.34 14.37 -2.38
CA LYS A 27 -15.63 13.74 -3.67
C LYS A 27 -14.43 12.98 -4.22
N GLN A 28 -13.24 13.50 -3.98
CA GLN A 28 -11.98 12.85 -4.35
C GLN A 28 -11.25 12.40 -3.10
N GLN A 29 -10.88 11.14 -3.07
CA GLN A 29 -10.21 10.53 -1.94
C GLN A 29 -9.02 9.71 -2.42
N LEU A 30 -8.02 9.60 -1.57
CA LEU A 30 -6.82 8.78 -1.79
C LEU A 30 -6.55 8.02 -0.51
N VAL A 31 -6.32 6.71 -0.62
CA VAL A 31 -5.83 5.91 0.49
C VAL A 31 -4.31 5.86 0.44
N VAL A 32 -3.67 6.20 1.56
CA VAL A 32 -2.24 5.99 1.75
C VAL A 32 -2.10 5.12 3.00
N ALA A 33 -1.60 3.92 2.83
CA ALA A 33 -1.51 2.97 3.93
C ALA A 33 -0.15 2.27 3.93
N LYS A 34 0.33 1.98 5.14
CA LYS A 34 1.60 1.30 5.36
C LYS A 34 1.36 -0.04 6.04
N SER A 35 2.11 -1.08 5.60
CA SER A 35 2.15 -2.37 6.26
C SER A 35 0.76 -2.98 6.47
N ILE A 36 0.36 -3.17 7.72
CA ILE A 36 -0.93 -3.75 8.11
C ILE A 36 -2.13 -2.96 7.55
N GLY A 37 -1.95 -1.67 7.27
CA GLY A 37 -2.96 -0.85 6.62
C GLY A 37 -3.35 -1.38 5.23
N SER A 38 -2.50 -2.18 4.58
CA SER A 38 -2.83 -2.83 3.31
C SER A 38 -3.96 -3.87 3.43
N MET A 39 -4.34 -4.28 4.64
CA MET A 39 -5.54 -5.08 4.87
C MET A 39 -6.84 -4.32 4.54
N GLY A 40 -6.76 -3.00 4.37
CA GLY A 40 -7.86 -2.17 3.88
C GLY A 40 -8.07 -2.21 2.37
N ALA A 41 -7.33 -3.02 1.65
CA ALA A 41 -7.41 -3.11 0.19
C ALA A 41 -8.80 -3.56 -0.31
N LYS A 42 -9.53 -4.34 0.47
CA LYS A 42 -10.89 -4.77 0.11
C LYS A 42 -11.84 -3.59 0.00
N TRP A 43 -11.95 -2.78 1.04
CA TRP A 43 -12.79 -1.57 1.02
C TRP A 43 -12.35 -0.62 -0.11
N THR A 44 -11.05 -0.44 -0.26
CA THR A 44 -10.45 0.45 -1.28
C THR A 44 -10.84 0.02 -2.69
N ALA A 45 -10.78 -1.29 -2.97
CA ALA A 45 -11.19 -1.86 -4.26
C ALA A 45 -12.70 -1.72 -4.49
N GLU A 46 -13.52 -2.04 -3.50
CA GLU A 46 -14.97 -1.97 -3.58
C GLU A 46 -15.47 -0.55 -3.84
N ASN A 47 -14.74 0.45 -3.38
CA ASN A 47 -15.10 1.86 -3.55
C ASN A 47 -14.29 2.56 -4.65
N SER A 48 -13.46 1.84 -5.38
CA SER A 48 -12.65 2.35 -6.50
C SER A 48 -11.84 3.58 -6.13
N VAL A 49 -11.22 3.56 -4.95
CA VAL A 49 -10.40 4.67 -4.45
C VAL A 49 -8.94 4.46 -4.89
N PRO A 50 -8.30 5.47 -5.50
CA PRO A 50 -6.85 5.40 -5.75
C PRO A 50 -6.06 5.17 -4.46
N ALA A 51 -4.98 4.42 -4.53
CA ALA A 51 -4.25 4.03 -3.34
C ALA A 51 -2.74 4.00 -3.54
N VAL A 52 -2.04 4.38 -2.48
CA VAL A 52 -0.59 4.16 -2.32
C VAL A 52 -0.39 3.14 -1.20
N TRP A 53 0.14 2.00 -1.55
CA TRP A 53 0.43 0.91 -0.63
C TRP A 53 1.93 0.91 -0.33
N PHE A 54 2.29 1.41 0.85
CA PHE A 54 3.68 1.48 1.29
C PHE A 54 4.01 0.25 2.14
N THR A 55 5.02 -0.52 1.74
CA THR A 55 5.39 -1.79 2.38
C THR A 55 4.18 -2.70 2.67
N PRO A 56 3.35 -3.01 1.65
CA PRO A 56 2.18 -3.85 1.86
C PRO A 56 2.56 -5.28 2.26
N VAL A 57 1.67 -5.96 2.97
CA VAL A 57 1.90 -7.34 3.43
C VAL A 57 1.57 -8.33 2.32
N LEU A 58 2.45 -8.43 1.32
CA LEU A 58 2.24 -9.24 0.11
C LEU A 58 2.43 -10.74 0.31
N ASN A 59 2.89 -11.17 1.48
CA ASN A 59 2.90 -12.58 1.85
C ASN A 59 1.50 -13.08 2.29
N ASP A 60 0.53 -12.18 2.38
CA ASP A 60 -0.88 -12.50 2.61
C ASP A 60 -1.60 -12.51 1.26
N ALA A 61 -2.01 -13.70 0.81
CA ALA A 61 -2.66 -13.88 -0.49
C ALA A 61 -3.96 -13.07 -0.61
N GLN A 62 -4.70 -12.89 0.47
CA GLN A 62 -5.93 -12.10 0.46
C GLN A 62 -5.65 -10.62 0.18
N VAL A 63 -4.58 -10.07 0.77
CA VAL A 63 -4.14 -8.69 0.49
C VAL A 63 -3.81 -8.53 -0.99
N VAL A 64 -3.06 -9.46 -1.55
CA VAL A 64 -2.71 -9.42 -2.99
C VAL A 64 -3.96 -9.45 -3.85
N ASP A 65 -4.88 -10.36 -3.57
CA ASP A 65 -6.13 -10.48 -4.31
C ASP A 65 -7.00 -9.23 -4.20
N ASP A 66 -7.09 -8.65 -3.01
CA ASP A 66 -7.85 -7.42 -2.78
C ASP A 66 -7.25 -6.22 -3.50
N ILE A 67 -5.93 -6.07 -3.51
CA ILE A 67 -5.26 -5.02 -4.28
C ILE A 67 -5.52 -5.20 -5.78
N LYS A 68 -5.39 -6.43 -6.25
CA LYS A 68 -5.60 -6.78 -7.66
C LYS A 68 -7.04 -6.53 -8.12
N ALA A 69 -8.00 -6.71 -7.24
CA ALA A 69 -9.42 -6.55 -7.56
C ALA A 69 -9.80 -5.09 -7.86
N SER A 70 -9.00 -4.12 -7.44
CA SER A 70 -9.30 -2.70 -7.68
C SER A 70 -9.16 -2.36 -9.17
N THR A 71 -10.07 -1.52 -9.66
CA THR A 71 -9.98 -0.89 -10.98
C THR A 71 -9.39 0.51 -10.90
N ALA A 72 -9.24 1.06 -9.69
CA ALA A 72 -8.64 2.37 -9.47
C ALA A 72 -7.12 2.33 -9.59
N PRO A 73 -6.47 3.47 -9.90
CA PRO A 73 -5.02 3.56 -9.90
C PRO A 73 -4.43 3.19 -8.53
N ARG A 74 -3.31 2.49 -8.57
CA ARG A 74 -2.61 2.06 -7.35
C ARG A 74 -1.11 2.03 -7.53
N LEU A 75 -0.41 2.44 -6.51
CA LEU A 75 1.05 2.46 -6.43
C LEU A 75 1.49 1.58 -5.27
N LEU A 76 2.37 0.62 -5.53
CA LEU A 76 2.97 -0.21 -4.50
C LEU A 76 4.45 0.15 -4.35
N ILE A 77 4.85 0.41 -3.13
CA ILE A 77 6.22 0.78 -2.80
C ILE A 77 6.77 -0.25 -1.80
N GLY A 78 7.85 -0.88 -2.15
CA GLY A 78 8.46 -1.89 -1.28
C GLY A 78 9.96 -1.96 -1.40
N GLY A 79 10.58 -2.71 -0.50
CA GLY A 79 12.02 -2.92 -0.45
C GLY A 79 12.38 -4.38 -0.66
N THR A 80 13.47 -4.63 -1.36
CA THR A 80 13.91 -5.99 -1.70
C THR A 80 14.36 -6.82 -0.48
N SER A 81 14.66 -6.16 0.63
CA SER A 81 15.03 -6.83 1.89
C SER A 81 13.85 -6.95 2.88
N ASP A 82 12.65 -6.56 2.46
CA ASP A 82 11.43 -6.73 3.25
C ASP A 82 10.88 -8.14 3.06
N SER A 83 10.78 -8.90 4.15
CA SER A 83 10.25 -10.28 4.12
C SER A 83 8.76 -10.36 3.73
N TYR A 84 8.02 -9.27 3.87
CA TYR A 84 6.63 -9.18 3.43
C TYR A 84 6.49 -8.79 1.96
N TRP A 85 7.54 -8.27 1.35
CA TRP A 85 7.54 -7.89 -0.05
C TRP A 85 7.79 -9.09 -0.97
N ASP A 86 6.99 -9.21 -1.98
CA ASP A 86 7.15 -10.19 -3.04
C ASP A 86 6.98 -9.47 -4.37
N THR A 87 8.07 -9.38 -5.12
CA THR A 87 8.09 -8.65 -6.40
C THR A 87 7.09 -9.20 -7.41
N ASP A 88 6.98 -10.52 -7.51
CA ASP A 88 6.05 -11.15 -8.44
C ASP A 88 4.60 -10.92 -8.03
N ALA A 89 4.31 -11.02 -6.74
CA ALA A 89 3.00 -10.69 -6.20
C ALA A 89 2.65 -9.22 -6.45
N ALA A 90 3.59 -8.30 -6.22
CA ALA A 90 3.38 -6.88 -6.48
C ALA A 90 3.03 -6.63 -7.95
N ARG A 91 3.78 -7.22 -8.86
CA ARG A 91 3.52 -7.10 -10.30
C ARG A 91 2.17 -7.68 -10.70
N SER A 92 1.76 -8.76 -10.06
CA SER A 92 0.47 -9.41 -10.35
C SER A 92 -0.74 -8.52 -10.05
N THR A 93 -0.58 -7.51 -9.19
CA THR A 93 -1.67 -6.60 -8.83
C THR A 93 -2.07 -5.64 -9.94
N GLY A 94 -1.23 -5.46 -10.95
CA GLY A 94 -1.46 -4.50 -12.04
C GLY A 94 -1.20 -3.04 -11.68
N GLY A 95 -0.69 -2.76 -10.48
CA GLY A 95 -0.35 -1.41 -10.03
C GLY A 95 1.01 -0.94 -10.55
N GLU A 96 1.28 0.35 -10.38
CA GLU A 96 2.63 0.89 -10.53
C GLU A 96 3.50 0.38 -9.39
N ILE A 97 4.75 0.07 -9.68
CA ILE A 97 5.66 -0.52 -8.70
C ILE A 97 6.89 0.37 -8.54
N VAL A 98 7.20 0.69 -7.29
CA VAL A 98 8.47 1.31 -6.90
C VAL A 98 9.17 0.35 -5.94
N GLU A 99 10.22 -0.29 -6.39
CA GLU A 99 10.98 -1.24 -5.62
C GLU A 99 12.34 -0.63 -5.29
N VAL A 100 12.66 -0.55 -4.00
CA VAL A 100 13.90 0.05 -3.53
C VAL A 100 14.82 -1.06 -3.02
N GLU A 101 15.96 -1.20 -3.67
CA GLU A 101 16.91 -2.24 -3.33
C GLU A 101 17.47 -2.06 -1.93
N GLY A 102 17.54 -3.16 -1.17
CA GLY A 102 18.14 -3.21 0.14
C GLY A 102 17.30 -2.67 1.29
N ARG A 103 16.10 -2.16 1.03
CA ARG A 103 15.22 -1.68 2.10
C ARG A 103 14.43 -2.82 2.74
N ASP A 104 14.34 -2.78 4.06
CA ASP A 104 13.53 -3.69 4.85
C ASP A 104 12.10 -3.16 5.02
N HIS A 105 11.29 -3.85 5.81
CA HIS A 105 9.91 -3.48 6.07
C HIS A 105 9.74 -2.10 6.70
N SER A 106 10.70 -1.68 7.50
CA SER A 106 10.70 -0.36 8.15
C SER A 106 11.21 0.75 7.24
N PHE A 107 11.83 0.42 6.13
CA PHE A 107 12.58 1.35 5.27
C PHE A 107 13.72 2.05 6.02
N LEU A 108 14.17 1.47 7.11
CA LEU A 108 15.29 1.99 7.87
C LEU A 108 16.61 1.69 7.19
N VAL A 109 17.51 2.65 7.23
CA VAL A 109 18.89 2.51 6.79
C VAL A 109 19.83 3.10 7.82
N ARG A 110 21.06 2.58 7.85
CA ARG A 110 22.11 3.09 8.72
C ARG A 110 22.79 4.31 8.15
N ASP A 111 22.76 4.49 6.83
CA ASP A 111 23.38 5.60 6.13
C ASP A 111 22.35 6.70 5.86
N TRP A 112 22.52 7.84 6.49
CA TRP A 112 21.61 8.98 6.35
C TRP A 112 21.51 9.50 4.92
N ARG A 113 22.56 9.37 4.11
CA ARG A 113 22.53 9.81 2.71
C ARG A 113 21.59 8.94 1.88
N SER A 114 21.64 7.64 2.07
CA SER A 114 20.71 6.71 1.42
C SER A 114 19.28 6.95 1.88
N VAL A 115 19.04 7.30 3.15
CA VAL A 115 17.71 7.69 3.63
C VAL A 115 17.18 8.88 2.87
N LEU A 116 17.99 9.93 2.69
CA LEU A 116 17.58 11.13 1.96
C LEU A 116 17.30 10.85 0.49
N GLU A 117 18.15 10.08 -0.16
CA GLU A 117 17.98 9.70 -1.56
C GLU A 117 16.71 8.88 -1.77
N ASP A 118 16.46 7.88 -0.95
CA ASP A 118 15.29 7.02 -1.07
C ASP A 118 14.00 7.75 -0.69
N THR A 119 14.05 8.60 0.34
CA THR A 119 12.91 9.43 0.72
C THR A 119 12.54 10.39 -0.42
N GLY A 120 13.56 10.98 -1.05
CA GLY A 120 13.35 11.84 -2.23
C GLY A 120 12.71 11.10 -3.38
N LEU A 121 13.21 9.90 -3.71
CA LEU A 121 12.66 9.05 -4.78
C LEU A 121 11.21 8.66 -4.49
N VAL A 122 10.94 8.18 -3.29
CA VAL A 122 9.59 7.75 -2.89
C VAL A 122 8.63 8.94 -2.92
N THR A 123 9.03 10.08 -2.39
CA THR A 123 8.20 11.29 -2.39
C THR A 123 7.87 11.73 -3.82
N GLU A 124 8.87 11.76 -4.70
CA GLU A 124 8.68 12.10 -6.10
C GLU A 124 7.68 11.17 -6.79
N LYS A 125 7.81 9.86 -6.56
CA LYS A 125 6.91 8.86 -7.14
C LYS A 125 5.48 8.99 -6.63
N ILE A 126 5.31 9.31 -5.36
CA ILE A 126 3.98 9.57 -4.78
C ILE A 126 3.39 10.84 -5.40
N GLU A 127 4.17 11.91 -5.51
CA GLU A 127 3.72 13.16 -6.14
C GLU A 127 3.29 12.96 -7.60
N GLU A 128 4.09 12.22 -8.37
CA GLU A 128 3.75 11.88 -9.76
C GLU A 128 2.44 11.10 -9.84
N PHE A 129 2.27 10.10 -8.96
CA PHE A 129 1.07 9.29 -8.90
C PHE A 129 -0.17 10.13 -8.55
N VAL A 130 -0.08 10.97 -7.54
CA VAL A 130 -1.18 11.84 -7.12
C VAL A 130 -1.54 12.84 -8.22
N SER A 131 -0.56 13.49 -8.83
CA SER A 131 -0.78 14.46 -9.91
C SER A 131 -1.45 13.84 -11.14
N LYS A 132 -1.12 12.58 -11.43
CA LYS A 132 -1.65 11.85 -12.59
C LYS A 132 -3.05 11.30 -12.35
N ASN A 133 -3.39 10.92 -11.10
CA ASN A 133 -4.58 10.13 -10.78
C ASN A 133 -5.58 10.81 -9.85
N CYS A 134 -5.24 11.95 -9.32
CA CYS A 134 -6.08 12.75 -8.43
C CYS A 134 -6.07 14.22 -8.90
#